data_be3bebf0443c2d4d5bf8719036c28aab
#
_entry.id   be3bebf0443c2d4d5bf8719036c28aab
#
_cell.length_a   1.000
_cell.length_b   1.000
_cell.length_c   1.000
_cell.angle_alpha   90.00
_cell.angle_beta   90.00
_cell.angle_gamma   90.00
#
_symmetry.space_group_name_H-M   'P 1'
#
loop_
_entity.id
_entity.type
_entity.pdbx_description
1 polymer ?
#
loop_
_entity_poly.entity_id
_entity_poly.type
_entity_poly.pdbx_seq_one_letter_code
_entity_poly.pdbx_strand_id
1 'polypeptide(L)'
;LRGLTLSVPKGEVHAIMGPNGSGKSTLAYILAGKPDYEVTEGSITWSGADLLEMAPDERAHAGVFLAFQYPIEIPGVASMTFLRTALNANRRARGHEELNTPDFIKLVRAKAESLNISMDMLKRPVNTGFSGGEKKRNEILQMALLEPRLAILDETDSGLDIDALRIVSQGVNQLANKDNAIVLVTHYQRLLNYIVPDYVHVMDAGRIIKTGGKELALELEERGYDWVSAEHQAASETRVAQEVS
;
A
#
# COMPACT_ATOMS: atom_id res chain seq x y z
N LEU A 1 -3.23 -7.24 15.63
CA LEU A 1 -2.08 -8.07 15.27
C LEU A 1 -1.61 -8.85 16.50
N ARG A 2 -0.98 -10.00 16.28
CA ARG A 2 -0.63 -10.92 17.38
C ARG A 2 0.78 -11.49 17.20
N GLY A 3 1.79 -10.62 17.18
CA GLY A 3 3.18 -11.03 16.99
C GLY A 3 3.52 -11.28 15.51
N LEU A 4 3.35 -10.24 14.69
CA LEU A 4 3.71 -10.25 13.27
C LEU A 4 5.17 -9.81 13.13
N THR A 5 5.96 -10.55 12.37
CA THR A 5 7.31 -10.16 11.96
C THR A 5 7.36 -10.12 10.44
N LEU A 6 7.74 -8.98 9.87
CA LEU A 6 7.86 -8.76 8.43
C LEU A 6 9.06 -7.85 8.16
N SER A 7 9.86 -8.21 7.17
CA SER A 7 10.92 -7.36 6.62
C SER A 7 10.66 -7.14 5.15
N VAL A 8 10.70 -5.88 4.71
CA VAL A 8 10.49 -5.48 3.32
C VAL A 8 11.67 -4.64 2.88
N PRO A 9 12.68 -5.24 2.23
CA PRO A 9 13.81 -4.52 1.68
C PRO A 9 13.45 -3.56 0.55
N LYS A 10 14.31 -2.59 0.28
CA LYS A 10 14.21 -1.74 -0.90
C LYS A 10 14.34 -2.58 -2.17
N GLY A 11 13.61 -2.18 -3.21
CA GLY A 11 13.60 -2.84 -4.50
C GLY A 11 12.66 -4.03 -4.59
N GLU A 12 11.98 -4.38 -3.51
CA GLU A 12 11.10 -5.54 -3.45
C GLU A 12 9.61 -5.17 -3.41
N VAL A 13 8.82 -6.05 -3.99
CA VAL A 13 7.34 -6.01 -3.96
C VAL A 13 6.85 -7.20 -3.13
N HIS A 14 6.20 -6.92 -2.02
CA HIS A 14 5.65 -7.92 -1.13
C HIS A 14 4.13 -7.92 -1.19
N ALA A 15 3.50 -9.06 -1.36
CA ALA A 15 2.06 -9.23 -1.29
C ALA A 15 1.66 -9.83 0.06
N ILE A 16 0.66 -9.22 0.71
CA ILE A 16 0.05 -9.74 1.93
C ILE A 16 -1.35 -10.21 1.57
N MET A 17 -1.55 -11.51 1.64
CA MET A 17 -2.81 -12.19 1.35
C MET A 17 -3.38 -12.82 2.63
N GLY A 18 -4.65 -13.13 2.64
CA GLY A 18 -5.30 -13.80 3.76
C GLY A 18 -6.80 -13.54 3.80
N PRO A 19 -7.56 -14.30 4.61
CA PRO A 19 -9.00 -14.13 4.72
C PRO A 19 -9.39 -12.75 5.29
N ASN A 20 -10.65 -12.40 5.14
CA ASN A 20 -11.19 -11.18 5.75
C ASN A 20 -11.04 -11.26 7.28
N GLY A 21 -10.66 -10.12 7.90
CA GLY A 21 -10.43 -10.06 9.34
C GLY A 21 -9.06 -10.61 9.81
N SER A 22 -8.19 -11.08 8.92
CA SER A 22 -6.86 -11.56 9.30
C SER A 22 -5.90 -10.47 9.82
N GLY A 23 -6.22 -9.17 9.62
CA GLY A 23 -5.45 -8.03 10.11
C GLY A 23 -4.65 -7.27 9.04
N LYS A 24 -4.84 -7.57 7.75
CA LYS A 24 -4.10 -6.93 6.64
C LYS A 24 -4.22 -5.40 6.63
N SER A 25 -5.44 -4.87 6.61
CA SER A 25 -5.67 -3.42 6.66
C SER A 25 -5.25 -2.81 8.00
N THR A 26 -5.33 -3.57 9.10
CA THR A 26 -4.80 -3.14 10.40
C THR A 26 -3.29 -2.89 10.30
N LEU A 27 -2.54 -3.79 9.66
CA LEU A 27 -1.12 -3.59 9.42
C LEU A 27 -0.86 -2.34 8.59
N ALA A 28 -1.59 -2.16 7.49
CA ALA A 28 -1.48 -0.98 6.62
C ALA A 28 -1.71 0.33 7.40
N TYR A 29 -2.75 0.38 8.24
CA TYR A 29 -3.09 1.55 9.05
C TYR A 29 -2.08 1.84 10.14
N ILE A 30 -1.54 0.80 10.82
CA ILE A 30 -0.47 0.97 11.81
C ILE A 30 0.78 1.54 11.13
N LEU A 31 1.19 1.04 9.97
CA LEU A 31 2.33 1.56 9.23
C LEU A 31 2.15 3.02 8.80
N ALA A 32 0.93 3.41 8.44
CA ALA A 32 0.59 4.79 8.08
C ALA A 32 0.40 5.73 9.28
N GLY A 33 0.35 5.19 10.51
CA GLY A 33 0.21 5.99 11.74
C GLY A 33 -1.23 6.40 12.06
N LYS A 34 -2.23 5.59 11.66
CA LYS A 34 -3.63 5.90 11.99
C LYS A 34 -3.83 5.93 13.51
N PRO A 35 -4.36 7.02 14.09
CA PRO A 35 -4.37 7.22 15.54
C PRO A 35 -5.30 6.27 16.32
N ASP A 36 -6.22 5.57 15.64
CA ASP A 36 -7.15 4.63 16.26
C ASP A 36 -6.48 3.29 16.67
N TYR A 37 -5.21 3.12 16.39
CA TYR A 37 -4.46 1.89 16.66
C TYR A 37 -3.30 2.15 17.62
N GLU A 38 -3.24 1.35 18.68
CA GLU A 38 -2.15 1.35 19.65
C GLU A 38 -1.33 0.06 19.48
N VAL A 39 -0.02 0.20 19.40
CA VAL A 39 0.92 -0.93 19.40
C VAL A 39 1.39 -1.14 20.82
N THR A 40 0.92 -2.22 21.46
CA THR A 40 1.21 -2.51 22.87
C THR A 40 2.56 -3.20 23.07
N GLU A 41 3.03 -3.95 22.07
CA GLU A 41 4.30 -4.68 22.11
C GLU A 41 4.92 -4.75 20.71
N GLY A 42 6.23 -4.85 20.66
CA GLY A 42 7.00 -4.93 19.41
C GLY A 42 7.57 -3.60 18.97
N SER A 43 8.17 -3.58 17.78
CA SER A 43 8.81 -2.39 17.21
C SER A 43 8.62 -2.34 15.70
N ILE A 44 8.64 -1.15 15.13
CA ILE A 44 8.62 -0.94 13.68
C ILE A 44 9.76 -0.01 13.32
N THR A 45 10.76 -0.53 12.63
CA THR A 45 11.91 0.25 12.18
C THR A 45 11.76 0.67 10.72
N TRP A 46 11.91 1.95 10.45
CA TRP A 46 11.89 2.53 9.11
C TRP A 46 13.18 3.31 8.83
N SER A 47 14.00 2.80 7.92
CA SER A 47 15.30 3.44 7.58
C SER A 47 16.17 3.74 8.81
N GLY A 48 16.14 2.89 9.82
CA GLY A 48 16.91 3.03 11.07
C GLY A 48 16.24 3.87 12.16
N ALA A 49 15.09 4.46 11.91
CA ALA A 49 14.31 5.20 12.91
C ALA A 49 13.10 4.39 13.39
N ASP A 50 12.63 4.66 14.61
CA ASP A 50 11.41 4.06 15.14
C ASP A 50 10.19 4.73 14.49
N LEU A 51 9.42 3.94 13.73
CA LEU A 51 8.22 4.43 13.06
C LEU A 51 7.08 4.73 14.03
N LEU A 52 7.05 4.08 15.19
CA LEU A 52 6.00 4.28 16.19
C LEU A 52 6.06 5.66 16.85
N GLU A 53 7.25 6.24 16.93
CA GLU A 53 7.46 7.60 17.48
C GLU A 53 7.08 8.70 16.48
N MET A 54 6.83 8.37 15.20
CA MET A 54 6.52 9.34 14.16
C MET A 54 5.02 9.59 14.05
N ALA A 55 4.62 10.86 14.00
CA ALA A 55 3.27 11.27 13.62
C ALA A 55 2.97 10.93 12.13
N PRO A 56 1.69 10.84 11.71
CA PRO A 56 1.34 10.47 10.34
C PRO A 56 1.97 11.35 9.25
N ASP A 57 2.07 12.64 9.47
CA ASP A 57 2.71 13.60 8.56
C ASP A 57 4.24 13.40 8.51
N GLU A 58 4.88 13.09 9.63
CA GLU A 58 6.30 12.76 9.69
C GLU A 58 6.59 11.46 8.91
N ARG A 59 5.73 10.44 9.02
CA ARG A 59 5.83 9.22 8.21
C ARG A 59 5.70 9.51 6.72
N ALA A 60 4.74 10.36 6.33
CA ALA A 60 4.58 10.78 4.95
C ALA A 60 5.83 11.53 4.43
N HIS A 61 6.41 12.42 5.22
CA HIS A 61 7.67 13.10 4.91
C HIS A 61 8.86 12.13 4.82
N ALA A 62 8.89 11.11 5.67
CA ALA A 62 9.89 10.03 5.62
C ALA A 62 9.71 9.10 4.40
N GLY A 63 8.62 9.26 3.66
CA GLY A 63 8.34 8.55 2.42
C GLY A 63 7.43 7.34 2.53
N VAL A 64 6.65 7.24 3.61
CA VAL A 64 5.58 6.24 3.72
C VAL A 64 4.31 6.77 3.06
N PHE A 65 3.68 5.94 2.22
CA PHE A 65 2.44 6.25 1.51
C PHE A 65 1.44 5.11 1.69
N LEU A 66 0.20 5.46 1.93
CA LEU A 66 -0.92 4.52 1.99
C LEU A 66 -1.96 4.87 0.92
N ALA A 67 -2.21 3.94 -0.01
CA ALA A 67 -3.41 3.95 -0.82
C ALA A 67 -4.52 3.19 -0.07
N PHE A 68 -5.61 3.88 0.19
CA PHE A 68 -6.70 3.35 1.01
C PHE A 68 -7.59 2.36 0.23
N GLN A 69 -8.15 1.39 0.91
CA GLN A 69 -9.21 0.54 0.35
C GLN A 69 -10.37 1.40 -0.19
N TYR A 70 -10.80 2.40 0.59
CA TYR A 70 -11.81 3.37 0.19
C TYR A 70 -11.23 4.79 0.24
N PRO A 71 -10.82 5.37 -0.92
CA PRO A 71 -10.25 6.70 -0.97
C PRO A 71 -11.23 7.76 -0.47
N ILE A 72 -10.76 8.60 0.45
CA ILE A 72 -11.57 9.60 1.15
C ILE A 72 -11.90 10.77 0.21
N GLU A 73 -13.12 11.28 0.30
CA GLU A 73 -13.53 12.53 -0.34
C GLU A 73 -13.20 13.72 0.58
N ILE A 74 -12.67 14.80 0.00
CA ILE A 74 -12.41 16.05 0.73
C ILE A 74 -13.18 17.18 0.06
N PRO A 75 -14.47 17.38 0.45
CA PRO A 75 -15.30 18.42 -0.14
C PRO A 75 -14.67 19.81 0.07
N GLY A 76 -14.77 20.66 -0.96
CA GLY A 76 -14.26 22.03 -0.90
C GLY A 76 -12.75 22.19 -1.12
N VAL A 77 -11.97 21.12 -1.13
CA VAL A 77 -10.53 21.16 -1.41
C VAL A 77 -10.26 20.68 -2.84
N ALA A 78 -9.90 21.60 -3.73
CA ALA A 78 -9.57 21.27 -5.11
C ALA A 78 -8.37 20.30 -5.19
N SER A 79 -8.47 19.25 -6.03
CA SER A 79 -7.43 18.22 -6.17
C SER A 79 -6.06 18.82 -6.52
N MET A 80 -6.00 19.81 -7.43
CA MET A 80 -4.76 20.49 -7.78
C MET A 80 -4.10 21.21 -6.59
N THR A 81 -4.91 21.85 -5.73
CA THR A 81 -4.40 22.52 -4.52
C THR A 81 -3.86 21.50 -3.53
N PHE A 82 -4.61 20.42 -3.29
CA PHE A 82 -4.19 19.32 -2.43
C PHE A 82 -2.87 18.71 -2.90
N LEU A 83 -2.77 18.31 -4.18
CA LEU A 83 -1.58 17.70 -4.77
C LEU A 83 -0.36 18.62 -4.67
N ARG A 84 -0.52 19.92 -4.97
CA ARG A 84 0.57 20.88 -4.87
C ARG A 84 1.07 21.05 -3.44
N THR A 85 0.14 21.17 -2.50
CA THR A 85 0.47 21.33 -1.08
C THR A 85 1.23 20.12 -0.54
N ALA A 86 0.71 18.92 -0.81
CA ALA A 86 1.35 17.67 -0.38
C ALA A 86 2.74 17.47 -1.01
N LEU A 87 2.85 17.69 -2.33
CA LEU A 87 4.12 17.57 -3.03
C LEU A 87 5.17 18.54 -2.49
N ASN A 88 4.81 19.82 -2.33
CA ASN A 88 5.75 20.83 -1.86
C ASN A 88 6.13 20.63 -0.38
N ALA A 89 5.20 20.14 0.45
CA ALA A 89 5.54 19.74 1.83
C ALA A 89 6.58 18.62 1.86
N ASN A 90 6.40 17.56 1.05
CA ASN A 90 7.39 16.48 0.95
C ASN A 90 8.73 16.95 0.37
N ARG A 91 8.70 17.85 -0.63
CA ARG A 91 9.93 18.42 -1.20
C ARG A 91 10.73 19.18 -0.16
N ARG A 92 10.08 20.06 0.62
CA ARG A 92 10.71 20.79 1.74
C ARG A 92 11.32 19.85 2.77
N ALA A 93 10.56 18.83 3.20
CA ALA A 93 11.04 17.86 4.17
C ALA A 93 12.27 17.08 3.68
N ARG A 94 12.42 16.91 2.37
CA ARG A 94 13.57 16.27 1.72
C ARG A 94 14.70 17.25 1.34
N GLY A 95 14.59 18.53 1.73
CA GLY A 95 15.60 19.57 1.44
C GLY A 95 15.57 20.08 -0.02
N HIS A 96 14.47 19.85 -0.75
CA HIS A 96 14.28 20.35 -2.11
C HIS A 96 13.47 21.65 -2.13
N GLU A 97 13.73 22.51 -3.11
CA GLU A 97 12.92 23.69 -3.36
C GLU A 97 11.49 23.32 -3.79
N GLU A 98 10.52 24.14 -3.42
CA GLU A 98 9.15 24.01 -3.85
C GLU A 98 9.02 24.22 -5.38
N LEU A 99 8.12 23.46 -6.01
CA LEU A 99 7.78 23.71 -7.40
C LEU A 99 6.91 24.96 -7.50
N ASN A 100 7.28 25.83 -8.43
CA ASN A 100 6.41 26.91 -8.87
C ASN A 100 5.17 26.37 -9.60
N THR A 101 4.19 27.21 -9.82
CA THR A 101 2.91 26.79 -10.44
C THR A 101 3.05 26.22 -11.85
N PRO A 102 3.82 26.82 -12.79
CA PRO A 102 4.03 26.26 -14.11
C PRO A 102 4.66 24.87 -14.11
N ASP A 103 5.74 24.68 -13.35
CA ASP A 103 6.44 23.40 -13.28
C ASP A 103 5.58 22.31 -12.63
N PHE A 104 4.82 22.66 -11.58
CA PHE A 104 3.86 21.76 -10.97
C PHE A 104 2.79 21.31 -11.98
N ILE A 105 2.17 22.25 -12.73
CA ILE A 105 1.14 21.90 -13.72
C ILE A 105 1.72 21.00 -14.82
N LYS A 106 2.93 21.27 -15.28
CA LYS A 106 3.64 20.43 -16.27
C LYS A 106 3.85 19.02 -15.76
N LEU A 107 4.33 18.89 -14.53
CA LEU A 107 4.56 17.58 -13.89
C LEU A 107 3.25 16.79 -13.73
N VAL A 108 2.20 17.43 -13.17
CA VAL A 108 0.89 16.77 -12.97
C VAL A 108 0.31 16.32 -14.30
N ARG A 109 0.38 17.14 -15.35
CA ARG A 109 -0.14 16.79 -16.69
C ARG A 109 0.55 15.55 -17.23
N ALA A 110 1.87 15.48 -17.17
CA ALA A 110 2.64 14.32 -17.66
C ALA A 110 2.27 13.04 -16.91
N LYS A 111 2.14 13.11 -15.58
CA LYS A 111 1.75 11.93 -14.76
C LYS A 111 0.27 11.55 -14.96
N ALA A 112 -0.62 12.53 -15.08
CA ALA A 112 -2.05 12.28 -15.29
C ALA A 112 -2.35 11.62 -16.64
N GLU A 113 -1.63 12.01 -17.70
CA GLU A 113 -1.78 11.44 -19.05
C GLU A 113 -1.50 9.92 -19.04
N SER A 114 -0.44 9.48 -18.36
CA SER A 114 -0.09 8.05 -18.27
C SER A 114 -1.13 7.21 -17.51
N LEU A 115 -2.00 7.84 -16.72
CA LEU A 115 -3.06 7.21 -15.92
C LEU A 115 -4.47 7.42 -16.49
N ASN A 116 -4.59 7.97 -17.70
CA ASN A 116 -5.87 8.35 -18.30
C ASN A 116 -6.73 9.24 -17.39
N ILE A 117 -6.09 10.20 -16.70
CA ILE A 117 -6.75 11.18 -15.85
C ILE A 117 -6.86 12.51 -16.60
N SER A 118 -8.07 13.03 -16.77
CA SER A 118 -8.27 14.34 -17.38
C SER A 118 -7.90 15.46 -16.42
N MET A 119 -7.33 16.54 -16.95
CA MET A 119 -7.03 17.72 -16.13
C MET A 119 -8.29 18.38 -15.56
N ASP A 120 -9.45 18.20 -16.22
CA ASP A 120 -10.73 18.72 -15.71
C ASP A 120 -11.21 17.96 -14.47
N MET A 121 -10.93 16.66 -14.38
CA MET A 121 -11.18 15.89 -13.17
C MET A 121 -10.40 16.47 -11.97
N LEU A 122 -9.17 16.89 -12.18
CA LEU A 122 -8.30 17.45 -11.13
C LEU A 122 -8.68 18.88 -10.69
N LYS A 123 -9.57 19.57 -11.40
CA LYS A 123 -10.16 20.86 -10.96
C LYS A 123 -11.23 20.65 -9.88
N ARG A 124 -11.80 19.45 -9.79
CA ARG A 124 -12.84 19.12 -8.82
C ARG A 124 -12.25 18.90 -7.43
N PRO A 125 -13.06 18.97 -6.35
CA PRO A 125 -12.62 18.59 -5.03
C PRO A 125 -12.13 17.14 -4.99
N VAL A 126 -11.18 16.86 -4.10
CA VAL A 126 -10.51 15.54 -3.97
C VAL A 126 -11.54 14.44 -3.87
N ASN A 127 -11.53 13.54 -4.85
CA ASN A 127 -12.38 12.34 -4.96
C ASN A 127 -13.91 12.60 -4.97
N THR A 128 -14.39 13.84 -4.86
CA THR A 128 -15.82 14.15 -4.77
C THR A 128 -16.53 13.86 -6.08
N GLY A 129 -17.46 12.89 -6.03
CA GLY A 129 -18.21 12.43 -7.18
C GLY A 129 -17.37 11.71 -8.23
N PHE A 130 -16.21 11.18 -7.85
CA PHE A 130 -15.43 10.29 -8.70
C PHE A 130 -16.00 8.87 -8.63
N SER A 131 -15.96 8.15 -9.75
CA SER A 131 -16.19 6.71 -9.75
C SER A 131 -15.09 5.97 -8.98
N GLY A 132 -15.33 4.70 -8.61
CA GLY A 132 -14.34 3.89 -7.91
C GLY A 132 -13.00 3.83 -8.68
N GLY A 133 -13.05 3.60 -9.99
CA GLY A 133 -11.86 3.57 -10.84
C GLY A 133 -11.14 4.93 -10.93
N GLU A 134 -11.88 6.05 -10.96
CA GLU A 134 -11.29 7.39 -10.92
C GLU A 134 -10.59 7.67 -9.59
N LYS A 135 -11.21 7.28 -8.46
CA LYS A 135 -10.61 7.41 -7.12
C LYS A 135 -9.28 6.66 -7.04
N LYS A 136 -9.25 5.40 -7.51
CA LYS A 136 -8.03 4.57 -7.48
C LYS A 136 -6.94 5.13 -8.40
N ARG A 137 -7.28 5.56 -9.61
CA ARG A 137 -6.30 6.23 -10.49
C ARG A 137 -5.76 7.52 -9.88
N ASN A 138 -6.62 8.30 -9.17
CA ASN A 138 -6.18 9.49 -8.46
C ASN A 138 -5.21 9.17 -7.30
N GLU A 139 -5.37 8.05 -6.59
CA GLU A 139 -4.40 7.59 -5.60
C GLU A 139 -3.05 7.22 -6.24
N ILE A 140 -3.07 6.53 -7.37
CA ILE A 140 -1.84 6.24 -8.11
C ILE A 140 -1.17 7.51 -8.65
N LEU A 141 -1.94 8.52 -9.04
CA LEU A 141 -1.39 9.83 -9.38
C LEU A 141 -0.71 10.50 -8.19
N GLN A 142 -1.33 10.43 -7.00
CA GLN A 142 -0.69 10.93 -5.77
C GLN A 142 0.62 10.19 -5.50
N MET A 143 0.62 8.86 -5.60
CA MET A 143 1.84 8.05 -5.45
C MET A 143 2.91 8.43 -6.48
N ALA A 144 2.52 8.65 -7.75
CA ALA A 144 3.42 9.05 -8.83
C ALA A 144 4.05 10.43 -8.62
N LEU A 145 3.34 11.35 -7.96
CA LEU A 145 3.82 12.70 -7.66
C LEU A 145 4.68 12.74 -6.40
N LEU A 146 4.30 11.99 -5.37
CA LEU A 146 4.97 12.01 -4.07
C LEU A 146 6.23 11.13 -4.02
N GLU A 147 6.36 10.18 -4.95
CA GLU A 147 7.49 9.27 -5.10
C GLU A 147 7.91 8.65 -3.74
N PRO A 148 7.01 7.83 -3.13
CA PRO A 148 7.26 7.28 -1.81
C PRO A 148 8.40 6.25 -1.84
N ARG A 149 9.05 6.10 -0.67
CA ARG A 149 10.05 5.05 -0.43
C ARG A 149 9.42 3.73 0.01
N LEU A 150 8.24 3.81 0.65
CA LEU A 150 7.38 2.68 0.95
C LEU A 150 5.95 3.02 0.51
N ALA A 151 5.43 2.28 -0.45
CA ALA A 151 4.04 2.36 -0.87
C ALA A 151 3.27 1.15 -0.33
N ILE A 152 2.23 1.39 0.44
CA ILE A 152 1.31 0.38 0.95
C ILE A 152 0.01 0.54 0.18
N LEU A 153 -0.40 -0.50 -0.54
CA LEU A 153 -1.58 -0.48 -1.40
C LEU A 153 -2.64 -1.41 -0.81
N ASP A 154 -3.60 -0.83 -0.08
CA ASP A 154 -4.64 -1.63 0.61
C ASP A 154 -5.83 -1.85 -0.31
N GLU A 155 -5.98 -3.09 -0.79
CA GLU A 155 -7.06 -3.57 -1.68
C GLU A 155 -7.36 -2.60 -2.85
N THR A 156 -6.30 -2.12 -3.51
CA THR A 156 -6.41 -1.15 -4.61
C THR A 156 -7.10 -1.71 -5.85
N ASP A 157 -7.30 -3.01 -5.91
CA ASP A 157 -8.03 -3.74 -6.97
C ASP A 157 -9.53 -3.90 -6.69
N SER A 158 -9.98 -3.58 -5.46
CA SER A 158 -11.38 -3.73 -5.07
C SER A 158 -12.30 -2.84 -5.90
N GLY A 159 -13.33 -3.45 -6.51
CA GLY A 159 -14.33 -2.73 -7.30
C GLY A 159 -13.85 -2.19 -8.66
N LEU A 160 -12.65 -2.57 -9.12
CA LEU A 160 -12.15 -2.19 -10.43
C LEU A 160 -12.59 -3.19 -11.52
N ASP A 161 -12.96 -2.64 -12.68
CA ASP A 161 -13.03 -3.42 -13.91
C ASP A 161 -11.61 -3.76 -14.43
N ILE A 162 -11.54 -4.60 -15.46
CA ILE A 162 -10.26 -5.09 -16.00
C ILE A 162 -9.39 -3.95 -16.54
N ASP A 163 -9.99 -2.95 -17.17
CA ASP A 163 -9.25 -1.86 -17.79
C ASP A 163 -8.70 -0.90 -16.73
N ALA A 164 -9.49 -0.56 -15.72
CA ALA A 164 -9.04 0.24 -14.58
C ALA A 164 -7.95 -0.49 -13.79
N LEU A 165 -8.08 -1.80 -13.56
CA LEU A 165 -7.06 -2.62 -12.91
C LEU A 165 -5.74 -2.60 -13.68
N ARG A 166 -5.79 -2.71 -15.01
CA ARG A 166 -4.59 -2.66 -15.87
C ARG A 166 -3.88 -1.31 -15.75
N ILE A 167 -4.62 -0.19 -15.81
CA ILE A 167 -4.05 1.16 -15.70
C ILE A 167 -3.40 1.36 -14.33
N VAL A 168 -4.10 0.99 -13.25
CA VAL A 168 -3.58 1.07 -11.88
C VAL A 168 -2.31 0.25 -11.73
N SER A 169 -2.32 -1.01 -12.19
CA SER A 169 -1.16 -1.89 -12.12
C SER A 169 0.03 -1.39 -12.93
N GLN A 170 -0.21 -0.84 -14.13
CA GLN A 170 0.85 -0.20 -14.93
C GLN A 170 1.45 1.00 -14.19
N GLY A 171 0.61 1.83 -13.56
CA GLY A 171 1.07 2.96 -12.74
C GLY A 171 1.96 2.50 -11.59
N VAL A 172 1.58 1.44 -10.88
CA VAL A 172 2.37 0.85 -9.79
C VAL A 172 3.72 0.32 -10.32
N ASN A 173 3.70 -0.46 -11.41
CA ASN A 173 4.91 -1.02 -12.00
C ASN A 173 5.89 0.05 -12.51
N GLN A 174 5.39 1.19 -13.01
CA GLN A 174 6.24 2.32 -13.42
C GLN A 174 6.94 3.00 -12.24
N LEU A 175 6.37 2.90 -11.05
CA LEU A 175 6.89 3.49 -9.81
C LEU A 175 7.80 2.53 -9.05
N ALA A 176 7.64 1.21 -9.26
CA ALA A 176 8.51 0.21 -8.68
C ALA A 176 9.95 0.37 -9.19
N ASN A 177 10.90 0.53 -8.28
CA ASN A 177 12.32 0.68 -8.59
C ASN A 177 13.18 0.17 -7.43
N LYS A 178 14.50 0.11 -7.62
CA LYS A 178 15.46 -0.40 -6.62
C LYS A 178 15.54 0.43 -5.32
N ASP A 179 14.99 1.63 -5.28
CA ASP A 179 15.11 2.56 -4.16
C ASP A 179 13.84 2.67 -3.32
N ASN A 180 12.74 2.02 -3.75
CA ASN A 180 11.49 1.96 -3.01
C ASN A 180 11.06 0.52 -2.73
N ALA A 181 10.11 0.36 -1.81
CA ALA A 181 9.46 -0.89 -1.49
C ALA A 181 7.95 -0.76 -1.69
N ILE A 182 7.30 -1.84 -2.12
CA ILE A 182 5.86 -1.87 -2.33
C ILE A 182 5.26 -3.03 -1.52
N VAL A 183 4.25 -2.73 -0.72
CA VAL A 183 3.44 -3.72 -0.01
C VAL A 183 2.03 -3.71 -0.59
N LEU A 184 1.67 -4.80 -1.23
CA LEU A 184 0.32 -5.02 -1.78
C LEU A 184 -0.50 -5.79 -0.75
N VAL A 185 -1.58 -5.21 -0.28
CA VAL A 185 -2.59 -5.92 0.51
C VAL A 185 -3.73 -6.28 -0.44
N THR A 186 -3.95 -7.54 -0.68
CA THR A 186 -5.03 -8.03 -1.53
C THR A 186 -5.49 -9.43 -1.12
N HIS A 187 -6.71 -9.76 -1.42
CA HIS A 187 -7.23 -11.11 -1.33
C HIS A 187 -7.49 -11.72 -2.73
N TYR A 188 -7.18 -10.97 -3.80
CA TYR A 188 -7.34 -11.41 -5.19
C TYR A 188 -5.98 -11.63 -5.87
N GLN A 189 -5.76 -12.83 -6.34
CA GLN A 189 -4.59 -13.15 -7.17
C GLN A 189 -4.57 -12.36 -8.49
N ARG A 190 -5.73 -11.94 -8.98
CA ARG A 190 -5.84 -11.19 -10.25
C ARG A 190 -4.92 -9.96 -10.30
N LEU A 191 -4.75 -9.23 -9.19
CA LEU A 191 -3.81 -8.10 -9.10
C LEU A 191 -2.37 -8.57 -9.30
N LEU A 192 -2.01 -9.72 -8.73
CA LEU A 192 -0.65 -10.27 -8.75
C LEU A 192 -0.24 -10.82 -10.13
N ASN A 193 -1.19 -10.99 -11.06
CA ASN A 193 -0.89 -11.27 -12.47
C ASN A 193 -0.35 -10.03 -13.21
N TYR A 194 -0.66 -8.83 -12.72
CA TYR A 194 -0.21 -7.57 -13.30
C TYR A 194 0.97 -6.95 -12.52
N ILE A 195 1.00 -7.12 -11.20
CA ILE A 195 2.08 -6.66 -10.32
C ILE A 195 2.66 -7.92 -9.67
N VAL A 196 3.72 -8.45 -10.27
CA VAL A 196 4.33 -9.70 -9.79
C VAL A 196 5.12 -9.43 -8.53
N PRO A 197 4.75 -10.02 -7.38
CA PRO A 197 5.49 -9.84 -6.14
C PRO A 197 6.75 -10.72 -6.09
N ASP A 198 7.77 -10.24 -5.38
CA ASP A 198 8.94 -11.04 -5.02
C ASP A 198 8.59 -12.06 -3.93
N TYR A 199 7.73 -11.64 -2.98
CA TYR A 199 7.25 -12.48 -1.88
C TYR A 199 5.74 -12.36 -1.67
N VAL A 200 5.14 -13.49 -1.31
CA VAL A 200 3.74 -13.58 -0.89
C VAL A 200 3.70 -14.06 0.56
N HIS A 201 3.03 -13.29 1.41
CA HIS A 201 2.84 -13.60 2.83
C HIS A 201 1.38 -13.91 3.08
N VAL A 202 1.11 -15.06 3.67
CA VAL A 202 -0.24 -15.43 4.11
C VAL A 202 -0.44 -14.99 5.54
N MET A 203 -1.42 -14.14 5.75
CA MET A 203 -1.77 -13.60 7.06
C MET A 203 -3.07 -14.22 7.55
N ASP A 204 -3.06 -14.77 8.75
CA ASP A 204 -4.22 -15.30 9.44
C ASP A 204 -4.17 -14.93 10.93
N ALA A 205 -5.34 -14.62 11.51
CA ALA A 205 -5.52 -14.28 12.93
C ALA A 205 -4.46 -13.30 13.48
N GLY A 206 -4.01 -12.33 12.66
CA GLY A 206 -3.04 -11.30 13.04
C GLY A 206 -1.58 -11.74 12.99
N ARG A 207 -1.26 -12.86 12.36
CA ARG A 207 0.10 -13.41 12.19
C ARG A 207 0.40 -13.70 10.72
N ILE A 208 1.66 -13.64 10.33
CA ILE A 208 2.11 -14.25 9.07
C ILE A 208 2.35 -15.75 9.36
N ILE A 209 1.58 -16.60 8.68
CA ILE A 209 1.60 -18.06 8.90
C ILE A 209 2.37 -18.80 7.81
N LYS A 210 2.54 -18.21 6.63
CA LYS A 210 3.32 -18.76 5.52
C LYS A 210 3.91 -17.65 4.67
N THR A 211 5.11 -17.87 4.15
CA THR A 211 5.76 -16.98 3.18
C THR A 211 6.28 -17.83 2.03
N GLY A 212 6.10 -17.36 0.80
CA GLY A 212 6.57 -18.03 -0.41
C GLY A 212 6.74 -17.05 -1.57
N GLY A 213 7.06 -17.55 -2.75
CA GLY A 213 7.08 -16.80 -4.00
C GLY A 213 5.69 -16.62 -4.59
N LYS A 214 5.64 -16.15 -5.84
CA LYS A 214 4.39 -15.94 -6.59
C LYS A 214 3.53 -17.22 -6.72
N GLU A 215 4.15 -18.39 -6.69
CA GLU A 215 3.48 -19.70 -6.78
C GLU A 215 2.51 -19.90 -5.61
N LEU A 216 2.83 -19.37 -4.44
CA LEU A 216 1.95 -19.45 -3.27
C LEU A 216 0.61 -18.76 -3.53
N ALA A 217 0.60 -17.66 -4.28
CA ALA A 217 -0.67 -16.98 -4.64
C ALA A 217 -1.56 -17.85 -5.53
N LEU A 218 -0.97 -18.64 -6.45
CA LEU A 218 -1.70 -19.61 -7.29
C LEU A 218 -2.31 -20.72 -6.45
N GLU A 219 -1.54 -21.28 -5.52
CA GLU A 219 -2.02 -22.32 -4.61
C GLU A 219 -3.18 -21.83 -3.73
N LEU A 220 -3.12 -20.57 -3.28
CA LEU A 220 -4.19 -19.95 -2.49
C LEU A 220 -5.48 -19.76 -3.30
N GLU A 221 -5.36 -19.43 -4.60
CA GLU A 221 -6.53 -19.32 -5.48
C GLU A 221 -7.19 -20.68 -5.72
N GLU A 222 -6.40 -21.73 -5.94
CA GLU A 222 -6.89 -23.07 -6.20
C GLU A 222 -7.49 -23.76 -4.98
N ARG A 223 -6.86 -23.59 -3.81
CA ARG A 223 -7.14 -24.36 -2.59
C ARG A 223 -7.80 -23.57 -1.46
N GLY A 224 -7.91 -22.25 -1.61
CA GLY A 224 -8.34 -21.36 -0.55
C GLY A 224 -7.28 -21.17 0.55
N TYR A 225 -7.69 -20.62 1.71
CA TYR A 225 -6.78 -20.35 2.84
C TYR A 225 -6.76 -21.45 3.90
N ASP A 226 -7.77 -22.32 3.95
CA ASP A 226 -7.99 -23.27 5.04
C ASP A 226 -6.83 -24.26 5.23
N TRP A 227 -6.23 -24.69 4.13
CA TRP A 227 -5.11 -25.64 4.17
C TRP A 227 -3.86 -25.03 4.81
N VAL A 228 -3.59 -23.73 4.57
CA VAL A 228 -2.43 -23.05 5.17
C VAL A 228 -2.64 -22.88 6.66
N SER A 229 -3.85 -22.51 7.08
CA SER A 229 -4.22 -22.40 8.49
C SER A 229 -4.12 -23.75 9.21
N ALA A 230 -4.58 -24.84 8.58
CA ALA A 230 -4.47 -26.19 9.13
C ALA A 230 -3.01 -26.65 9.26
N GLU A 231 -2.17 -26.43 8.25
CA GLU A 231 -0.73 -26.72 8.31
C GLU A 231 -0.05 -25.96 9.46
N HIS A 232 -0.37 -24.68 9.62
CA HIS A 232 0.20 -23.85 10.68
C HIS A 232 -0.22 -24.32 12.08
N GLN A 233 -1.49 -24.71 12.28
CA GLN A 233 -2.00 -25.25 13.53
C GLN A 233 -1.28 -26.57 13.89
N ALA A 234 -1.20 -27.50 12.95
CA ALA A 234 -0.51 -28.79 13.16
C ALA A 234 0.98 -28.61 13.52
N ALA A 235 1.66 -27.66 12.85
CA ALA A 235 3.06 -27.34 13.17
C ALA A 235 3.21 -26.71 14.57
N SER A 236 2.26 -25.89 14.99
CA SER A 236 2.26 -25.25 16.31
C SER A 236 2.02 -26.26 17.43
N GLU A 237 1.10 -27.20 17.26
CA GLU A 237 0.83 -28.29 18.20
C GLU A 237 2.05 -29.21 18.37
N THR A 238 2.74 -29.50 17.26
CA THR A 238 3.95 -30.33 17.30
C THR A 238 5.09 -29.66 18.09
N ARG A 239 5.26 -28.35 17.95
CA ARG A 239 6.26 -27.59 18.72
C ARG A 239 5.96 -27.59 20.23
N VAL A 240 4.71 -27.34 20.61
CA VAL A 240 4.30 -27.36 22.03
C VAL A 240 4.52 -28.74 22.64
N ALA A 241 4.22 -29.81 21.91
CA ALA A 241 4.46 -31.20 22.39
C ALA A 241 5.95 -31.51 22.60
N GLN A 242 6.85 -30.93 21.81
CA GLN A 242 8.30 -31.09 21.93
C GLN A 242 8.93 -30.28 23.08
N GLU A 243 8.33 -29.11 23.42
CA GLU A 243 8.82 -28.28 24.53
C GLU A 243 8.40 -28.80 25.92
N VAL A 244 7.39 -29.68 25.98
CA VAL A 244 6.86 -30.28 27.22
C VAL A 244 7.45 -31.66 27.49
N SER A 245 8.24 -32.23 26.58
CA SER A 245 8.89 -33.53 26.70
C SER A 245 10.35 -33.42 27.13
#